data_694078fcfe79b636d55473a8a667220a
#
_entry.id   694078fcfe79b636d55473a8a667220a
#
_cell.length_a   1.000
_cell.length_b   1.000
_cell.length_c   1.000
_cell.angle_alpha   90.00
_cell.angle_beta   90.00
_cell.angle_gamma   90.00
#
_symmetry.space_group_name_H-M   'P 1'
#
loop_
_entity.id
_entity.type
_entity.pdbx_description
1 polymer ?
#
loop_
_entity_poly.entity_id
_entity_poly.type
_entity_poly.pdbx_seq_one_letter_code
_entity_poly.pdbx_strand_id
1 'polypeptide(L)' 'MNLPTIQQLTYLVALADEGSFSRAADACFISQPALSAQIKGLENRLGQQLLERTTRGILLTHQGVQVVDRARALIR' A
#
# COMPACT_ATOMS: atom_id res chain seq x y z
N MET A 1 0.10 19.56 7.59
CA MET A 1 0.39 18.16 7.99
C MET A 1 -0.03 17.23 6.87
N ASN A 2 0.86 16.33 6.47
CA ASN A 2 0.60 15.40 5.36
C ASN A 2 0.02 14.10 5.89
N LEU A 3 -1.29 14.03 5.94
CA LEU A 3 -1.97 12.82 6.40
C LEU A 3 -2.25 11.90 5.21
N PRO A 4 -2.17 10.58 5.40
CA PRO A 4 -2.57 9.64 4.35
C PRO A 4 -4.08 9.72 4.12
N THR A 5 -4.51 9.37 2.90
CA THR A 5 -5.92 9.24 2.61
C THR A 5 -6.41 7.83 2.92
N ILE A 6 -7.71 7.69 3.18
CA ILE A 6 -8.33 6.38 3.38
C ILE A 6 -8.12 5.51 2.14
N GLN A 7 -8.21 6.09 0.95
CA GLN A 7 -8.01 5.37 -0.30
C GLN A 7 -6.59 4.81 -0.38
N GLN A 8 -5.57 5.61 -0.02
CA GLN A 8 -4.18 5.14 -0.02
C GLN A 8 -3.98 4.00 0.96
N LEU A 9 -4.56 4.10 2.15
CA LEU A 9 -4.47 3.04 3.16
C LEU A 9 -5.16 1.77 2.68
N THR A 10 -6.31 1.89 2.03
CA THR A 10 -7.03 0.75 1.47
C THR A 10 -6.19 0.04 0.42
N TYR A 11 -5.52 0.79 -0.45
CA TYR A 11 -4.64 0.20 -1.46
C TYR A 11 -3.44 -0.52 -0.84
N LEU A 12 -2.87 0.04 0.23
CA LEU A 12 -1.75 -0.60 0.93
C LEU A 12 -2.18 -1.94 1.54
N VAL A 13 -3.37 -1.97 2.16
CA VAL A 13 -3.91 -3.22 2.72
C VAL A 13 -4.13 -4.25 1.62
N ALA A 14 -4.66 -3.83 0.47
CA ALA A 14 -4.84 -4.74 -0.67
C ALA A 14 -3.51 -5.33 -1.13
N LEU A 15 -2.46 -4.51 -1.19
CA LEU A 15 -1.12 -5.00 -1.53
C LEU A 15 -0.62 -6.03 -0.53
N ALA A 16 -0.82 -5.76 0.76
CA ALA A 16 -0.40 -6.69 1.81
C ALA A 16 -1.14 -8.03 1.69
N ASP A 17 -2.43 -7.98 1.38
CA ASP A 17 -3.26 -9.18 1.27
C ASP A 17 -2.96 -9.97 0.01
N GLU A 18 -2.76 -9.29 -1.12
CA GLU A 18 -2.57 -9.94 -2.41
C GLU A 18 -1.13 -10.36 -2.68
N GLY A 19 -0.18 -9.66 -2.09
CA GLY A 19 1.23 -9.98 -2.25
C GLY A 19 1.84 -9.57 -3.59
N SER A 20 1.08 -8.92 -4.48
CA SER A 20 1.60 -8.42 -5.75
C SER A 20 0.82 -7.20 -6.21
N PHE A 21 1.52 -6.33 -6.96
CA PHE A 21 0.87 -5.14 -7.53
C PHE A 21 -0.21 -5.53 -8.55
N SER A 22 0.05 -6.56 -9.35
CA SER A 22 -0.90 -7.00 -10.36
C SER A 22 -2.23 -7.44 -9.73
N ARG A 23 -2.15 -8.34 -8.75
CA ARG A 23 -3.35 -8.84 -8.10
C ARG A 23 -4.05 -7.77 -7.26
N ALA A 24 -3.28 -6.93 -6.60
CA ALA A 24 -3.87 -5.84 -5.80
C ALA A 24 -4.59 -4.83 -6.70
N ALA A 25 -4.00 -4.47 -7.85
CA ALA A 25 -4.63 -3.57 -8.79
C ALA A 25 -5.94 -4.15 -9.31
N ASP A 26 -5.95 -5.44 -9.65
CA ASP A 26 -7.17 -6.13 -10.09
C ASP A 26 -8.24 -6.10 -8.99
N ALA A 27 -7.86 -6.38 -7.75
CA ALA A 27 -8.79 -6.37 -6.62
C ALA A 27 -9.37 -4.99 -6.35
N CYS A 28 -8.62 -3.94 -6.65
CA CYS A 28 -9.05 -2.55 -6.44
C CYS A 28 -9.68 -1.94 -7.69
N PHE A 29 -9.76 -2.67 -8.80
CA PHE A 29 -10.33 -2.20 -10.06
C PHE A 29 -9.61 -0.97 -10.62
N ILE A 30 -8.29 -0.95 -10.50
CA ILE A 30 -7.43 0.13 -11.05
C ILE A 30 -6.25 -0.48 -11.79
N SER A 31 -5.56 0.35 -12.57
CA SER A 31 -4.35 -0.08 -13.26
C SER A 31 -3.17 -0.20 -12.28
N GLN A 32 -2.18 -1.02 -12.64
CA GLN A 32 -0.96 -1.10 -11.83
C GLN A 32 -0.24 0.24 -11.71
N PRO A 33 -0.07 1.04 -12.80
CA PRO A 33 0.55 2.36 -12.65
C PRO A 33 -0.21 3.27 -11.69
N ALA A 34 -1.55 3.22 -11.71
CA ALA A 34 -2.35 4.03 -10.79
C ALA A 34 -2.13 3.58 -9.35
N LEU A 35 -2.13 2.27 -9.10
CA LEU A 35 -1.86 1.74 -7.76
C LEU A 35 -0.46 2.13 -7.30
N SER A 36 0.54 1.98 -8.17
CA SER A 36 1.92 2.33 -7.85
C SER A 36 2.05 3.80 -7.47
N ALA A 37 1.38 4.69 -8.22
CA ALA A 37 1.38 6.11 -7.93
C ALA A 37 0.75 6.43 -6.57
N GLN A 38 -0.35 5.75 -6.23
CA GLN A 38 -1.00 5.95 -4.94
C GLN A 38 -0.12 5.50 -3.78
N ILE A 39 0.55 4.38 -3.93
CA ILE A 39 1.47 3.89 -2.89
C ILE A 39 2.67 4.82 -2.74
N LYS A 40 3.22 5.29 -3.85
CA LYS A 40 4.32 6.26 -3.80
C LYS A 40 3.89 7.54 -3.10
N GLY A 41 2.67 8.01 -3.39
CA GLY A 41 2.11 9.18 -2.72
C GLY A 41 1.97 8.97 -1.22
N LEU A 42 1.54 7.77 -0.81
CA LEU A 42 1.43 7.42 0.60
C LEU A 42 2.80 7.43 1.28
N GLU A 43 3.79 6.80 0.66
CA GLU A 43 5.15 6.78 1.20
C GLU A 43 5.70 8.19 1.34
N ASN A 44 5.46 9.04 0.34
CA ASN A 44 5.90 10.44 0.39
C ASN A 44 5.23 11.21 1.52
N ARG A 45 3.93 11.00 1.74
CA ARG A 45 3.20 11.66 2.83
C ARG A 45 3.72 11.28 4.19
N LEU A 46 4.08 10.01 4.37
CA LEU A 46 4.58 9.51 5.65
C LEU A 46 6.09 9.68 5.81
N GLY A 47 6.81 9.99 4.73
CA GLY A 47 8.25 10.09 4.76
C GLY A 47 8.94 8.77 5.05
N GLN A 48 8.32 7.65 4.68
CA GLN A 48 8.82 6.31 4.98
C GLN A 48 8.59 5.39 3.80
N GLN A 49 9.51 4.47 3.58
CA GLN A 49 9.33 3.38 2.65
C GLN A 49 8.51 2.29 3.35
N LEU A 50 7.42 1.87 2.72
CA LEU A 50 6.50 0.91 3.32
C LEU A 50 6.64 -0.49 2.74
N LEU A 51 7.16 -0.59 1.51
CA LEU A 51 7.35 -1.89 0.87
C LEU A 51 8.51 -1.84 -0.11
N GLU A 52 8.98 -3.03 -0.48
CA GLU A 52 9.96 -3.22 -1.52
C GLU A 52 9.42 -4.21 -2.53
N ARG A 53 9.73 -3.99 -3.81
CA ARG A 53 9.42 -4.96 -4.86
C ARG A 53 10.50 -6.02 -4.91
N THR A 54 10.08 -7.27 -5.02
CA THR A 54 10.98 -8.41 -5.14
C THR A 54 10.61 -9.20 -6.38
N THR A 55 11.45 -10.18 -6.75
CA THR A 55 11.14 -11.07 -7.88
C THR A 55 9.90 -11.92 -7.62
N ARG A 56 9.48 -12.07 -6.36
CA ARG A 56 8.31 -12.87 -5.99
C ARG A 56 7.08 -12.04 -5.67
N GLY A 57 7.17 -10.71 -5.82
CA GLY A 57 6.08 -9.81 -5.54
C GLY A 57 6.53 -8.64 -4.70
N ILE A 58 5.98 -8.51 -3.50
CA ILE A 58 6.34 -7.41 -2.60
C ILE A 58 6.73 -7.93 -1.22
N LEU A 59 7.49 -7.09 -0.52
CA LEU A 59 7.86 -7.34 0.88
C LEU A 59 7.62 -6.06 1.67
N LEU A 60 6.82 -6.14 2.72
CA LEU A 60 6.57 -4.98 3.59
C LEU A 60 7.82 -4.68 4.42
N THR A 61 8.15 -3.39 4.55
CA THR A 61 9.16 -2.96 5.51
C THR A 61 8.57 -3.06 6.92
N HIS A 62 9.43 -2.87 7.93
CA HIS A 62 8.95 -2.81 9.32
C HIS A 62 7.88 -1.73 9.50
N GLN A 63 8.11 -0.55 8.92
CA GLN A 63 7.14 0.54 8.94
C GLN A 63 5.87 0.16 8.18
N GLY A 64 6.01 -0.56 7.06
CA GLY A 64 4.88 -1.02 6.27
C GLY A 64 3.95 -1.92 7.08
N VAL A 65 4.51 -2.85 7.84
CA VAL A 65 3.73 -3.74 8.70
C VAL A 65 2.92 -2.93 9.72
N GLN A 66 3.56 -1.95 10.35
CA GLN A 66 2.88 -1.10 11.34
C GLN A 66 1.74 -0.29 10.74
N VAL A 67 1.97 0.28 9.55
CA VAL A 67 0.94 1.08 8.87
C VAL A 67 -0.22 0.20 8.44
N VAL A 68 0.05 -1.00 7.92
CA VAL A 68 -1.00 -1.94 7.53
C VAL A 68 -1.87 -2.33 8.73
N ASP A 69 -1.24 -2.64 9.86
CA ASP A 69 -1.99 -3.02 11.06
C ASP A 69 -2.93 -1.91 11.51
N ARG A 70 -2.46 -0.67 11.52
CA ARG A 70 -3.28 0.48 11.89
C ARG A 70 -4.36 0.76 10.85
N ALA A 71 -4.04 0.60 9.57
CA ALA A 71 -5.01 0.81 8.49
C ALA A 71 -6.17 -0.17 8.60
N ARG A 72 -5.89 -1.44 8.91
CA ARG A 72 -6.96 -2.44 9.06
C ARG A 72 -7.96 -2.04 10.15
N ALA A 73 -7.49 -1.43 11.22
CA ALA A 73 -8.37 -0.98 12.30
C ALA A 73 -9.25 0.19 11.85
N LEU A 74 -8.72 1.04 10.96
CA LEU A 74 -9.44 2.25 10.51
C LEU A 74 -10.48 1.98 9.43
N ILE A 75 -10.24 1.02 8.56
CA ILE A 75 -11.06 0.80 7.36
C ILE A 75 -12.00 -0.40 7.48
N ARG A 76 -12.19 -0.91 8.63
CA ARG A 76 -13.12 -2.00 8.87
C ARG A 76 -14.54 -1.61 8.55
#